data_6b6ba1bef508660b6b18264ca908df56
#
_entry.id   6b6ba1bef508660b6b18264ca908df56
#
_cell.length_a   1.000
_cell.length_b   1.000
_cell.length_c   1.000
_cell.angle_alpha   90.00
_cell.angle_beta   90.00
_cell.angle_gamma   90.00
#
_symmetry.space_group_name_H-M   'P 1'
#
loop_
_entity.id
_entity.type
_entity.pdbx_description
1 polymer ?
#
loop_
_entity_poly.entity_id
_entity_poly.type
_entity_poly.pdbx_seq_one_letter_code
_entity_poly.pdbx_strand_id
1 'polypeptide(L)'
;MQVHTIKGYIQQMYLVEYPDKLLLLDGACRADIPHLKSFIESTLNRPFSDLKVTVVTHMHPDHAGAAHKLRDLTGCKLVAAKRDKDWYSGWDGFLMHLTDLALARWMANRLGKPKANLWYSRKLNPDYELSDGEVIPGFDDWVVLETPGHTDRDLSVYCASLNLAYVADLMVEVKTNLIPPFPIFHPNKYRESVKRVYDLKLDTLLAAHGGEVNFTQQAFEYLLAHSPTRPVTHWRVTKIKSKNFIRSIWRFGA
;
A
#
# COMPACT_ATOMS: atom_id res chain seq x y z
N MET A 1 -11.78 16.68 12.63
CA MET A 1 -11.00 15.76 11.80
C MET A 1 -11.92 15.14 10.77
N GLN A 2 -11.53 15.12 9.50
CA GLN A 2 -12.28 14.52 8.39
C GLN A 2 -11.34 13.66 7.53
N VAL A 3 -11.82 12.51 7.05
CA VAL A 3 -11.06 11.64 6.13
C VAL A 3 -11.64 11.79 4.73
N HIS A 4 -10.80 12.19 3.78
CA HIS A 4 -11.17 12.34 2.37
C HIS A 4 -10.66 11.15 1.56
N THR A 5 -11.53 10.57 0.75
CA THR A 5 -11.17 9.55 -0.24
C THR A 5 -10.93 10.23 -1.58
N ILE A 6 -9.74 10.07 -2.14
CA ILE A 6 -9.32 10.68 -3.42
C ILE A 6 -8.96 9.56 -4.37
N LYS A 7 -9.62 9.52 -5.53
CA LYS A 7 -9.33 8.50 -6.55
C LYS A 7 -7.95 8.74 -7.18
N GLY A 8 -7.01 7.88 -6.89
CA GLY A 8 -5.65 7.94 -7.41
C GLY A 8 -5.47 7.35 -8.80
N TYR A 9 -4.21 7.21 -9.19
CA TYR A 9 -3.79 6.70 -10.50
C TYR A 9 -4.13 5.20 -10.64
N ILE A 10 -3.73 4.38 -9.68
CA ILE A 10 -4.05 2.94 -9.64
C ILE A 10 -4.64 2.49 -8.29
N GLN A 11 -4.72 3.36 -7.31
CA GLN A 11 -5.24 3.11 -5.97
C GLN A 11 -6.13 4.25 -5.48
N GLN A 12 -6.75 4.09 -4.30
CA GLN A 12 -7.37 5.18 -3.55
C GLN A 12 -6.32 5.83 -2.64
N MET A 13 -6.36 7.15 -2.54
CA MET A 13 -5.60 7.92 -1.55
C MET A 13 -6.54 8.38 -0.44
N TYR A 14 -6.05 8.38 0.78
CA TYR A 14 -6.80 8.84 1.95
C TYR A 14 -6.06 9.97 2.63
N LEU A 15 -6.69 11.14 2.62
CA LEU A 15 -6.17 12.37 3.21
C LEU A 15 -6.99 12.73 4.45
N VAL A 16 -6.32 12.80 5.59
CA VAL A 16 -6.95 13.24 6.84
C VAL A 16 -6.76 14.74 7.00
N GLU A 17 -7.86 15.44 7.15
CA GLU A 17 -7.89 16.89 7.35
C GLU A 17 -8.14 17.23 8.82
N TYR A 18 -7.21 17.98 9.38
CA TYR A 18 -7.34 18.71 10.64
C TYR A 18 -7.45 20.21 10.36
N PRO A 19 -7.92 21.04 11.29
CA PRO A 19 -8.03 22.49 11.07
C PRO A 19 -6.72 23.16 10.62
N ASP A 20 -5.57 22.66 11.07
CA ASP A 20 -4.25 23.28 10.91
C ASP A 20 -3.24 22.43 10.10
N LYS A 21 -3.57 21.17 9.78
CA LYS A 21 -2.61 20.22 9.16
C LYS A 21 -3.33 19.12 8.41
N LEU A 22 -2.57 18.44 7.53
CA LEU A 22 -3.03 17.29 6.74
C LEU A 22 -2.08 16.10 6.94
N LEU A 23 -2.67 14.89 6.98
CA LEU A 23 -1.96 13.61 7.02
C LEU A 23 -2.38 12.78 5.81
N LEU A 24 -1.42 12.31 5.01
CA LEU A 24 -1.66 11.35 3.95
C LEU A 24 -1.37 9.94 4.48
N LEU A 25 -2.38 9.06 4.43
CA LEU A 25 -2.29 7.72 5.03
C LEU A 25 -1.41 6.77 4.22
N ASP A 26 -1.03 7.13 2.98
CA ASP A 26 -0.06 6.38 2.19
C ASP A 26 0.65 7.25 1.14
N GLY A 27 1.84 6.83 0.70
CA GLY A 27 2.75 7.63 -0.11
C GLY A 27 2.39 7.78 -1.59
N ALA A 28 1.29 7.19 -2.06
CA ALA A 28 0.71 7.30 -3.40
C ALA A 28 1.68 7.01 -4.59
N CYS A 29 1.15 6.94 -5.82
CA CYS A 29 1.96 6.95 -7.03
C CYS A 29 2.60 8.32 -7.27
N ARG A 30 3.77 8.35 -7.88
CA ARG A 30 4.34 9.61 -8.39
C ARG A 30 3.39 10.37 -9.32
N ALA A 31 2.58 9.65 -10.06
CA ALA A 31 1.58 10.21 -10.98
C ALA A 31 0.43 10.95 -10.26
N ASP A 32 0.23 10.69 -8.98
CA ASP A 32 -0.87 11.27 -8.19
C ASP A 32 -0.57 12.68 -7.68
N ILE A 33 0.69 13.11 -7.68
CA ILE A 33 1.10 14.40 -7.09
C ILE A 33 0.29 15.59 -7.62
N PRO A 34 0.09 15.75 -8.94
CA PRO A 34 -0.69 16.90 -9.45
C PRO A 34 -2.14 16.85 -8.99
N HIS A 35 -2.73 15.66 -8.93
CA HIS A 35 -4.11 15.48 -8.51
C HIS A 35 -4.30 15.74 -7.00
N LEU A 36 -3.42 15.19 -6.16
CA LEU A 36 -3.40 15.46 -4.72
C LEU A 36 -3.20 16.95 -4.43
N LYS A 37 -2.25 17.59 -5.14
CA LYS A 37 -2.03 19.04 -5.01
C LYS A 37 -3.27 19.83 -5.37
N SER A 38 -3.89 19.54 -6.51
CA SER A 38 -5.13 20.20 -6.93
C SER A 38 -6.27 20.01 -5.94
N PHE A 39 -6.41 18.81 -5.38
CA PHE A 39 -7.40 18.54 -4.36
C PHE A 39 -7.20 19.41 -3.11
N ILE A 40 -5.97 19.48 -2.60
CA ILE A 40 -5.64 20.28 -1.41
C ILE A 40 -5.84 21.78 -1.69
N GLU A 41 -5.32 22.29 -2.82
CA GLU A 41 -5.34 23.71 -3.11
C GLU A 41 -6.71 24.21 -3.61
N SER A 42 -7.39 23.43 -4.46
CA SER A 42 -8.62 23.88 -5.11
C SER A 42 -9.90 23.37 -4.45
N THR A 43 -9.89 22.18 -3.84
CA THR A 43 -11.09 21.62 -3.20
C THR A 43 -11.13 21.96 -1.72
N LEU A 44 -10.01 21.80 -1.00
CA LEU A 44 -9.95 22.14 0.42
C LEU A 44 -9.62 23.61 0.65
N ASN A 45 -9.20 24.34 -0.40
CA ASN A 45 -8.75 25.75 -0.32
C ASN A 45 -7.63 25.94 0.71
N ARG A 46 -6.64 25.04 0.72
CA ARG A 46 -5.52 25.03 1.65
C ARG A 46 -4.17 25.03 0.93
N PRO A 47 -3.11 25.58 1.54
CA PRO A 47 -1.78 25.49 0.94
C PRO A 47 -1.30 24.03 0.92
N PHE A 48 -0.62 23.62 -0.16
CA PHE A 48 -0.08 22.26 -0.28
C PHE A 48 0.90 21.92 0.86
N SER A 49 1.56 22.92 1.42
CA SER A 49 2.47 22.81 2.57
C SER A 49 1.78 22.44 3.89
N ASP A 50 0.44 22.40 3.94
CA ASP A 50 -0.30 21.88 5.10
C ASP A 50 -0.22 20.36 5.21
N LEU A 51 0.19 19.67 4.15
CA LEU A 51 0.57 18.26 4.24
C LEU A 51 1.83 18.16 5.13
N LYS A 52 1.65 17.70 6.37
CA LYS A 52 2.72 17.63 7.37
C LYS A 52 3.37 16.26 7.47
N VAL A 53 2.57 15.21 7.26
CA VAL A 53 3.05 13.82 7.34
C VAL A 53 2.48 13.01 6.18
N THR A 54 3.31 12.13 5.64
CA THR A 54 2.93 11.07 4.69
C THR A 54 3.43 9.75 5.25
N VAL A 55 2.52 8.81 5.44
CA VAL A 55 2.89 7.43 5.79
C VAL A 55 3.28 6.70 4.50
N VAL A 56 4.26 5.83 4.58
CA VAL A 56 4.62 4.87 3.53
C VAL A 56 4.41 3.49 4.10
N THR A 57 3.29 2.88 3.75
CA THR A 57 2.90 1.57 4.31
C THR A 57 3.84 0.47 3.88
N HIS A 58 4.29 0.50 2.61
CA HIS A 58 5.31 -0.38 2.05
C HIS A 58 5.90 0.22 0.76
N MET A 59 6.84 -0.49 0.14
CA MET A 59 7.69 0.10 -0.91
C MET A 59 7.18 -0.06 -2.35
N HIS A 60 5.97 -0.54 -2.59
CA HIS A 60 5.45 -0.63 -3.96
C HIS A 60 5.21 0.76 -4.59
N PRO A 61 5.19 0.87 -5.95
CA PRO A 61 5.15 2.15 -6.65
C PRO A 61 3.94 3.03 -6.34
N ASP A 62 2.84 2.43 -5.97
CA ASP A 62 1.59 3.09 -5.60
C ASP A 62 1.49 3.48 -4.13
N HIS A 63 2.42 3.02 -3.30
CA HIS A 63 2.49 3.31 -1.85
C HIS A 63 3.70 4.16 -1.45
N ALA A 64 4.79 4.10 -2.22
CA ALA A 64 6.01 4.87 -1.95
C ALA A 64 6.37 5.86 -3.06
N GLY A 65 5.68 5.78 -4.21
CA GLY A 65 6.10 6.44 -5.45
C GLY A 65 6.19 7.95 -5.38
N ALA A 66 5.30 8.60 -4.64
CA ALA A 66 5.28 10.06 -4.49
C ALA A 66 6.05 10.56 -3.26
N ALA A 67 6.35 9.69 -2.28
CA ALA A 67 6.80 10.07 -0.94
C ALA A 67 7.91 11.13 -0.92
N HIS A 68 9.05 10.86 -1.54
CA HIS A 68 10.16 11.83 -1.56
C HIS A 68 9.79 13.15 -2.24
N LYS A 69 9.03 13.06 -3.35
CA LYS A 69 8.64 14.26 -4.08
C LYS A 69 7.61 15.10 -3.32
N LEU A 70 6.73 14.45 -2.55
CA LEU A 70 5.83 15.15 -1.63
C LEU A 70 6.63 15.89 -0.56
N ARG A 71 7.62 15.22 0.06
CA ARG A 71 8.52 15.87 1.02
C ARG A 71 9.25 17.08 0.41
N ASP A 72 9.79 16.96 -0.80
CA ASP A 72 10.46 18.07 -1.49
C ASP A 72 9.52 19.26 -1.74
N LEU A 73 8.24 19.00 -2.05
CA LEU A 73 7.26 20.02 -2.41
C LEU A 73 6.58 20.68 -1.21
N THR A 74 6.39 19.94 -0.13
CA THR A 74 5.58 20.38 1.01
C THR A 74 6.36 20.54 2.30
N GLY A 75 7.54 19.93 2.40
CA GLY A 75 8.29 19.81 3.66
C GLY A 75 7.72 18.75 4.60
N CYS A 76 6.77 17.91 4.16
CA CYS A 76 6.16 16.87 5.00
C CYS A 76 7.21 15.86 5.48
N LYS A 77 6.93 15.25 6.63
CA LYS A 77 7.73 14.16 7.18
C LYS A 77 7.25 12.83 6.65
N LEU A 78 8.18 11.93 6.36
CA LEU A 78 7.88 10.57 5.94
C LEU A 78 7.95 9.63 7.13
N VAL A 79 6.89 8.83 7.30
CA VAL A 79 6.76 7.78 8.31
C VAL A 79 6.79 6.43 7.60
N ALA A 80 7.55 5.47 8.12
CA ALA A 80 7.57 4.09 7.63
C ALA A 80 7.80 3.09 8.76
N ALA A 81 7.61 1.80 8.48
CA ALA A 81 7.94 0.74 9.42
C ALA A 81 9.44 0.70 9.72
N LYS A 82 9.80 0.52 10.99
CA LYS A 82 11.19 0.31 11.42
C LYS A 82 11.71 -1.01 10.88
N ARG A 83 12.78 -0.96 10.08
CA ARG A 83 13.42 -2.14 9.47
C ARG A 83 14.92 -1.93 9.29
N ASP A 84 15.69 -2.98 9.52
CA ASP A 84 17.16 -2.94 9.44
C ASP A 84 17.69 -2.85 8.01
N LYS A 85 16.89 -3.17 7.01
CA LYS A 85 17.31 -3.24 5.60
C LYS A 85 16.29 -2.62 4.65
N ASP A 86 16.79 -2.04 3.57
CA ASP A 86 15.97 -1.58 2.46
C ASP A 86 15.25 -2.77 1.80
N TRP A 87 13.96 -2.58 1.42
CA TRP A 87 13.18 -3.58 0.70
C TRP A 87 13.84 -3.98 -0.63
N TYR A 88 14.26 -3.01 -1.40
CA TYR A 88 14.92 -3.22 -2.68
C TYR A 88 16.46 -3.23 -2.56
N SER A 89 17.00 -3.97 -1.61
CA SER A 89 18.45 -4.07 -1.41
C SER A 89 19.12 -5.00 -2.43
N GLY A 90 20.35 -4.69 -2.79
CA GLY A 90 21.15 -5.51 -3.72
C GLY A 90 20.64 -5.54 -5.17
N TRP A 91 21.16 -6.49 -5.96
CA TRP A 91 20.75 -6.70 -7.36
C TRP A 91 19.34 -7.28 -7.48
N ASP A 92 18.99 -8.23 -6.64
CA ASP A 92 17.66 -8.83 -6.62
C ASP A 92 16.59 -7.77 -6.29
N GLY A 93 16.87 -6.91 -5.33
CA GLY A 93 16.00 -5.78 -5.00
C GLY A 93 15.87 -4.78 -6.15
N PHE A 94 16.94 -4.50 -6.89
CA PHE A 94 16.86 -3.66 -8.08
C PHE A 94 15.97 -4.25 -9.16
N LEU A 95 16.12 -5.53 -9.45
CA LEU A 95 15.26 -6.23 -10.41
C LEU A 95 13.80 -6.29 -9.95
N MET A 96 13.57 -6.49 -8.65
CA MET A 96 12.24 -6.47 -8.06
C MET A 96 11.59 -5.09 -8.22
N HIS A 97 12.33 -4.00 -7.94
CA HIS A 97 11.84 -2.63 -8.15
C HIS A 97 11.43 -2.36 -9.61
N LEU A 98 12.23 -2.83 -10.60
CA LEU A 98 11.87 -2.71 -12.01
C LEU A 98 10.62 -3.53 -12.36
N THR A 99 10.48 -4.72 -11.77
CA THR A 99 9.29 -5.57 -11.95
C THR A 99 8.04 -4.90 -11.41
N ASP A 100 8.11 -4.33 -10.21
CA ASP A 100 6.97 -3.65 -9.57
C ASP A 100 6.56 -2.39 -10.35
N LEU A 101 7.54 -1.64 -10.89
CA LEU A 101 7.26 -0.53 -11.81
C LEU A 101 6.57 -1.01 -13.11
N ALA A 102 7.00 -2.14 -13.66
CA ALA A 102 6.39 -2.70 -14.86
C ALA A 102 4.95 -3.16 -14.60
N LEU A 103 4.69 -3.76 -13.43
CA LEU A 103 3.35 -4.17 -13.00
C LEU A 103 2.44 -2.99 -12.74
N ALA A 104 2.92 -1.93 -12.09
CA ALA A 104 2.16 -0.71 -11.89
C ALA A 104 1.76 -0.07 -13.25
N ARG A 105 2.68 -0.04 -14.23
CA ARG A 105 2.35 0.40 -15.59
C ARG A 105 1.32 -0.49 -16.28
N TRP A 106 1.47 -1.80 -16.14
CA TRP A 106 0.50 -2.76 -16.69
C TRP A 106 -0.88 -2.59 -16.06
N MET A 107 -0.96 -2.41 -14.75
CA MET A 107 -2.21 -2.14 -14.05
C MET A 107 -2.83 -0.82 -14.52
N ALA A 108 -2.04 0.25 -14.61
CA ALA A 108 -2.50 1.54 -15.12
C ALA A 108 -3.09 1.43 -16.54
N ASN A 109 -2.44 0.68 -17.43
CA ASN A 109 -2.94 0.41 -18.78
C ASN A 109 -4.28 -0.33 -18.75
N ARG A 110 -4.44 -1.34 -17.89
CA ARG A 110 -5.72 -2.06 -17.72
C ARG A 110 -6.85 -1.18 -17.21
N LEU A 111 -6.51 -0.18 -16.39
CA LEU A 111 -7.46 0.81 -15.87
C LEU A 111 -7.71 1.97 -16.84
N GLY A 112 -7.16 1.93 -18.06
CA GLY A 112 -7.29 2.99 -19.05
C GLY A 112 -6.61 4.31 -18.66
N LYS A 113 -5.64 4.27 -17.76
CA LYS A 113 -4.94 5.48 -17.30
C LYS A 113 -3.93 5.97 -18.34
N PRO A 114 -3.75 7.29 -18.50
CA PRO A 114 -2.75 7.85 -19.39
C PRO A 114 -1.33 7.44 -18.92
N LYS A 115 -0.38 7.38 -19.86
CA LYS A 115 1.01 7.11 -19.52
C LYS A 115 1.56 8.22 -18.62
N ALA A 116 2.15 7.82 -17.50
CA ALA A 116 2.75 8.74 -16.53
C ALA A 116 4.12 8.24 -16.06
N ASN A 117 4.89 9.15 -15.49
CA ASN A 117 6.17 8.80 -14.87
C ASN A 117 5.90 8.19 -13.49
N LEU A 118 6.21 6.90 -13.32
CA LEU A 118 6.09 6.17 -12.06
C LEU A 118 7.45 5.95 -11.38
N TRP A 119 8.55 6.47 -11.95
CA TRP A 119 9.88 6.28 -11.39
C TRP A 119 10.03 6.95 -10.03
N TYR A 120 10.53 6.21 -9.04
CA TYR A 120 10.83 6.69 -7.69
C TYR A 120 12.11 6.02 -7.16
N SER A 121 12.63 6.50 -6.03
CA SER A 121 13.79 5.92 -5.37
C SER A 121 13.45 4.55 -4.78
N ARG A 122 14.29 3.54 -5.04
CA ARG A 122 14.19 2.23 -4.41
C ARG A 122 14.57 2.20 -2.93
N LYS A 123 15.16 3.29 -2.43
CA LYS A 123 15.48 3.50 -1.03
C LYS A 123 14.51 4.54 -0.48
N LEU A 124 13.91 4.24 0.64
CA LEU A 124 13.17 5.22 1.43
C LEU A 124 14.11 5.73 2.52
N ASN A 125 14.15 7.03 2.69
CA ASN A 125 14.82 7.67 3.81
C ASN A 125 13.75 8.32 4.67
N PRO A 126 13.05 7.58 5.55
CA PRO A 126 11.99 8.13 6.36
C PRO A 126 12.56 9.10 7.42
N ASP A 127 11.75 10.09 7.81
CA ASP A 127 12.06 10.98 8.91
C ASP A 127 11.77 10.28 10.25
N TYR A 128 10.79 9.37 10.25
CA TYR A 128 10.41 8.57 11.41
C TYR A 128 10.24 7.10 11.02
N GLU A 129 10.87 6.23 11.77
CA GLU A 129 10.68 4.79 11.69
C GLU A 129 9.87 4.35 12.90
N LEU A 130 8.66 3.84 12.66
CA LEU A 130 7.73 3.46 13.71
C LEU A 130 7.61 1.94 13.83
N SER A 131 7.46 1.49 15.05
CA SER A 131 7.12 0.12 15.44
C SER A 131 5.62 -0.01 15.69
N ASP A 132 5.18 -1.22 15.87
CA ASP A 132 3.78 -1.56 16.16
C ASP A 132 3.19 -0.79 17.35
N GLY A 133 2.02 -0.18 17.15
CA GLY A 133 1.30 0.59 18.18
C GLY A 133 1.84 2.00 18.43
N GLU A 134 2.91 2.42 17.74
CA GLU A 134 3.44 3.78 17.91
C GLU A 134 2.57 4.81 17.20
N VAL A 135 2.47 5.98 17.85
CA VAL A 135 1.70 7.14 17.39
C VAL A 135 2.43 7.83 16.25
N ILE A 136 1.67 8.27 15.24
CA ILE A 136 2.20 9.08 14.14
C ILE A 136 2.57 10.47 14.67
N PRO A 137 3.84 10.92 14.57
CA PRO A 137 4.29 12.19 15.12
C PRO A 137 3.46 13.38 14.67
N GLY A 138 2.89 14.08 15.64
CA GLY A 138 2.01 15.22 15.41
C GLY A 138 0.56 14.88 15.06
N PHE A 139 0.16 13.60 15.10
CA PHE A 139 -1.20 13.12 14.83
C PHE A 139 -1.61 12.07 15.86
N ASP A 140 -1.80 12.50 17.10
CA ASP A 140 -1.95 11.65 18.29
C ASP A 140 -3.16 10.70 18.25
N ASP A 141 -4.15 10.97 17.39
CA ASP A 141 -5.29 10.08 17.15
C ASP A 141 -4.94 8.86 16.32
N TRP A 142 -3.77 8.86 15.65
CA TRP A 142 -3.38 7.85 14.66
C TRP A 142 -2.18 7.05 15.10
N VAL A 143 -2.32 5.73 15.07
CA VAL A 143 -1.24 4.78 15.37
C VAL A 143 -0.95 3.92 14.15
N VAL A 144 0.29 3.46 14.02
CA VAL A 144 0.65 2.44 13.04
C VAL A 144 0.48 1.06 13.66
N LEU A 145 -0.04 0.13 12.87
CA LEU A 145 -0.11 -1.28 13.20
C LEU A 145 0.74 -2.05 12.20
N GLU A 146 1.67 -2.88 12.67
CA GLU A 146 2.39 -3.78 11.79
C GLU A 146 1.44 -4.88 11.32
N THR A 147 1.22 -4.96 10.01
CA THR A 147 0.38 -5.95 9.35
C THR A 147 1.13 -6.66 8.22
N PRO A 148 2.32 -7.24 8.51
CA PRO A 148 3.16 -7.83 7.49
C PRO A 148 2.54 -9.07 6.86
N GLY A 149 2.95 -9.34 5.60
CA GLY A 149 2.49 -10.52 4.87
C GLY A 149 2.57 -10.34 3.38
N HIS A 150 2.05 -9.23 2.86
CA HIS A 150 2.22 -8.80 1.49
C HIS A 150 3.71 -8.48 1.26
N THR A 151 4.30 -7.67 2.14
CA THR A 151 5.76 -7.53 2.30
C THR A 151 6.19 -7.90 3.74
N ASP A 152 7.41 -7.60 4.13
CA ASP A 152 7.91 -7.77 5.51
C ASP A 152 7.66 -6.54 6.41
N ARG A 153 7.18 -5.44 5.84
CA ARG A 153 7.11 -4.10 6.44
C ARG A 153 5.77 -3.40 6.30
N ASP A 154 4.71 -4.14 5.96
CA ASP A 154 3.41 -3.56 5.75
C ASP A 154 2.88 -2.90 7.02
N LEU A 155 2.44 -1.66 6.91
CA LEU A 155 1.74 -0.92 7.95
C LEU A 155 0.27 -0.78 7.58
N SER A 156 -0.58 -0.89 8.59
CA SER A 156 -1.92 -0.32 8.61
C SER A 156 -1.91 0.92 9.49
N VAL A 157 -2.83 1.85 9.24
CA VAL A 157 -2.94 3.09 10.02
C VAL A 157 -4.32 3.11 10.69
N TYR A 158 -4.35 3.16 12.02
CA TYR A 158 -5.56 3.02 12.82
C TYR A 158 -5.86 4.27 13.63
N CYS A 159 -7.14 4.65 13.66
CA CYS A 159 -7.68 5.73 14.49
C CYS A 159 -8.78 5.18 15.40
N ALA A 160 -8.49 5.09 16.69
CA ALA A 160 -9.43 4.54 17.66
C ALA A 160 -10.69 5.42 17.85
N SER A 161 -10.55 6.74 17.82
CA SER A 161 -11.67 7.67 18.00
C SER A 161 -12.69 7.62 16.86
N LEU A 162 -12.29 7.17 15.67
CA LEU A 162 -13.16 6.95 14.52
C LEU A 162 -13.50 5.46 14.31
N ASN A 163 -12.94 4.57 15.12
CA ASN A 163 -12.96 3.12 14.90
C ASN A 163 -12.69 2.73 13.44
N LEU A 164 -11.66 3.38 12.85
CA LEU A 164 -11.31 3.31 11.43
C LEU A 164 -9.88 2.83 11.26
N ALA A 165 -9.65 1.95 10.28
CA ALA A 165 -8.29 1.63 9.83
C ALA A 165 -8.16 1.71 8.32
N TYR A 166 -7.02 2.23 7.86
CA TYR A 166 -6.51 2.06 6.51
C TYR A 166 -5.52 0.89 6.51
N VAL A 167 -5.76 -0.10 5.67
CA VAL A 167 -5.02 -1.37 5.69
C VAL A 167 -4.16 -1.62 4.44
N ALA A 168 -3.97 -0.60 3.62
CA ALA A 168 -3.16 -0.68 2.40
C ALA A 168 -3.49 -1.95 1.56
N ASP A 169 -2.48 -2.78 1.30
CA ASP A 169 -2.59 -4.01 0.52
C ASP A 169 -2.75 -5.27 1.38
N LEU A 170 -3.31 -5.15 2.59
CA LEU A 170 -3.68 -6.35 3.35
C LEU A 170 -4.79 -7.13 2.64
N MET A 171 -5.66 -6.45 1.91
CA MET A 171 -6.70 -7.04 1.08
C MET A 171 -7.03 -6.14 -0.10
N VAL A 172 -7.58 -6.74 -1.16
CA VAL A 172 -7.96 -6.05 -2.41
C VAL A 172 -9.40 -6.39 -2.73
N GLU A 173 -10.21 -5.38 -3.08
CA GLU A 173 -11.57 -5.62 -3.54
C GLU A 173 -11.59 -5.82 -5.06
N VAL A 174 -12.12 -6.96 -5.50
CA VAL A 174 -12.35 -7.28 -6.91
C VAL A 174 -13.80 -7.70 -7.10
N LYS A 175 -14.55 -6.94 -7.87
CA LYS A 175 -15.99 -7.21 -8.13
C LYS A 175 -16.78 -7.45 -6.83
N THR A 176 -16.63 -6.57 -5.85
CA THR A 176 -17.29 -6.64 -4.52
C THR A 176 -16.82 -7.78 -3.60
N ASN A 177 -15.82 -8.55 -3.97
CA ASN A 177 -15.23 -9.57 -3.12
C ASN A 177 -13.86 -9.13 -2.61
N LEU A 178 -13.61 -9.31 -1.34
CA LEU A 178 -12.28 -9.15 -0.75
C LEU A 178 -11.46 -10.39 -1.03
N ILE A 179 -10.29 -10.20 -1.64
CA ILE A 179 -9.36 -11.28 -1.98
C ILE A 179 -7.98 -10.99 -1.39
N PRO A 180 -7.16 -12.02 -1.16
CA PRO A 180 -5.76 -11.83 -0.80
C PRO A 180 -5.01 -11.06 -1.88
N PRO A 181 -4.08 -10.13 -1.51
CA PRO A 181 -3.28 -9.40 -2.48
C PRO A 181 -2.29 -10.30 -3.21
N PHE A 182 -1.71 -9.77 -4.26
CA PHE A 182 -0.57 -10.37 -4.93
C PHE A 182 0.53 -9.31 -5.10
N PRO A 183 1.77 -9.61 -4.67
CA PRO A 183 2.29 -10.87 -4.10
C PRO A 183 1.95 -11.05 -2.61
N ILE A 184 2.24 -12.26 -2.06
CA ILE A 184 2.32 -12.51 -0.62
C ILE A 184 3.68 -13.17 -0.33
N PHE A 185 4.56 -12.44 0.33
CA PHE A 185 5.90 -12.91 0.68
C PHE A 185 5.92 -13.77 1.94
N HIS A 186 5.03 -13.46 2.92
CA HIS A 186 5.01 -14.08 4.24
C HIS A 186 3.61 -14.60 4.61
N PRO A 187 3.18 -15.77 4.09
CA PRO A 187 1.80 -16.25 4.23
C PRO A 187 1.31 -16.43 5.67
N ASN A 188 2.17 -16.88 6.58
CA ASN A 188 1.78 -17.05 7.99
C ASN A 188 1.52 -15.70 8.65
N LYS A 189 2.44 -14.75 8.48
CA LYS A 189 2.26 -13.36 8.97
C LYS A 189 1.02 -12.70 8.37
N TYR A 190 0.76 -12.94 7.08
CA TYR A 190 -0.43 -12.44 6.40
C TYR A 190 -1.71 -12.88 7.12
N ARG A 191 -1.82 -14.17 7.45
CA ARG A 191 -2.99 -14.70 8.19
C ARG A 191 -3.15 -14.09 9.58
N GLU A 192 -2.05 -13.91 10.28
CA GLU A 192 -2.01 -13.24 11.59
C GLU A 192 -2.46 -11.79 11.47
N SER A 193 -2.00 -11.07 10.43
CA SER A 193 -2.38 -9.69 10.15
C SER A 193 -3.86 -9.54 9.80
N VAL A 194 -4.39 -10.43 8.94
CA VAL A 194 -5.83 -10.45 8.60
C VAL A 194 -6.68 -10.70 9.85
N LYS A 195 -6.28 -11.67 10.71
CA LYS A 195 -6.96 -11.97 11.97
C LYS A 195 -6.90 -10.75 12.90
N ARG A 196 -5.73 -10.15 13.07
CA ARG A 196 -5.54 -8.96 13.90
C ARG A 196 -6.50 -7.84 13.53
N VAL A 197 -6.59 -7.51 12.22
CA VAL A 197 -7.50 -6.46 11.76
C VAL A 197 -8.96 -6.83 11.94
N TYR A 198 -9.33 -8.10 11.73
CA TYR A 198 -10.69 -8.58 11.97
C TYR A 198 -11.10 -8.46 13.45
N ASP A 199 -10.16 -8.74 14.36
CA ASP A 199 -10.40 -8.71 15.82
C ASP A 199 -10.57 -7.27 16.35
N LEU A 200 -10.16 -6.23 15.59
CA LEU A 200 -10.39 -4.82 15.94
C LEU A 200 -11.88 -4.43 15.88
N LYS A 201 -12.72 -5.17 15.16
CA LYS A 201 -14.16 -4.89 14.99
C LYS A 201 -14.42 -3.45 14.54
N LEU A 202 -13.76 -3.07 13.45
CA LEU A 202 -13.80 -1.71 12.90
C LEU A 202 -15.18 -1.37 12.34
N ASP A 203 -15.59 -0.11 12.52
CA ASP A 203 -16.78 0.46 11.85
C ASP A 203 -16.45 0.81 10.39
N THR A 204 -15.21 1.26 10.12
CA THR A 204 -14.76 1.62 8.80
C THR A 204 -13.40 0.99 8.49
N LEU A 205 -13.33 0.26 7.40
CA LEU A 205 -12.10 -0.30 6.86
C LEU A 205 -11.83 0.26 5.46
N LEU A 206 -10.65 0.87 5.30
CA LEU A 206 -10.22 1.47 4.05
C LEU A 206 -9.09 0.63 3.43
N ALA A 207 -9.25 0.22 2.18
CA ALA A 207 -8.23 -0.51 1.41
C ALA A 207 -7.68 0.35 0.27
N ALA A 208 -6.43 0.14 -0.12
CA ALA A 208 -5.83 0.85 -1.24
C ALA A 208 -6.53 0.53 -2.56
N HIS A 209 -6.89 -0.73 -2.75
CA HIS A 209 -7.58 -1.23 -3.94
C HIS A 209 -8.98 -1.74 -3.59
N GLY A 210 -9.95 -0.82 -3.57
CA GLY A 210 -11.35 -1.13 -3.23
C GLY A 210 -12.10 0.07 -2.66
N GLY A 211 -11.42 0.89 -1.88
CA GLY A 211 -12.06 1.99 -1.16
C GLY A 211 -12.45 1.58 0.26
N GLU A 212 -13.60 2.08 0.72
CA GLU A 212 -14.22 1.58 1.95
C GLU A 212 -14.80 0.20 1.69
N VAL A 213 -14.40 -0.78 2.48
CA VAL A 213 -14.75 -2.18 2.28
C VAL A 213 -15.51 -2.74 3.48
N ASN A 214 -16.47 -3.62 3.19
CA ASN A 214 -17.22 -4.33 4.22
C ASN A 214 -16.51 -5.62 4.62
N PHE A 215 -15.83 -5.61 5.77
CA PHE A 215 -15.04 -6.74 6.26
C PHE A 215 -15.88 -7.65 7.17
N THR A 216 -16.80 -8.39 6.54
CA THR A 216 -17.69 -9.35 7.21
C THR A 216 -16.93 -10.60 7.66
N GLN A 217 -17.58 -11.41 8.52
CA GLN A 217 -17.08 -12.73 8.89
C GLN A 217 -16.87 -13.62 7.65
N GLN A 218 -17.78 -13.58 6.69
CA GLN A 218 -17.66 -14.36 5.45
C GLN A 218 -16.41 -13.93 4.64
N ALA A 219 -16.16 -12.61 4.55
CA ALA A 219 -14.98 -12.10 3.87
C ALA A 219 -13.68 -12.50 4.59
N PHE A 220 -13.68 -12.45 5.93
CA PHE A 220 -12.56 -12.91 6.76
C PHE A 220 -12.26 -14.41 6.52
N GLU A 221 -13.27 -15.26 6.60
CA GLU A 221 -13.13 -16.70 6.36
C GLU A 221 -12.62 -16.97 4.93
N TYR A 222 -13.16 -16.24 3.94
CA TYR A 222 -12.73 -16.33 2.55
C TYR A 222 -11.25 -15.97 2.39
N LEU A 223 -10.80 -14.84 2.97
CA LEU A 223 -9.40 -14.41 2.93
C LEU A 223 -8.48 -15.46 3.52
N LEU A 224 -8.83 -16.05 4.68
CA LEU A 224 -8.03 -17.10 5.31
C LEU A 224 -8.00 -18.38 4.48
N ALA A 225 -9.14 -18.80 3.92
CA ALA A 225 -9.24 -20.01 3.11
C ALA A 225 -8.44 -19.90 1.80
N HIS A 226 -8.38 -18.69 1.20
CA HIS A 226 -7.68 -18.44 -0.06
C HIS A 226 -6.26 -17.89 0.14
N SER A 227 -5.84 -17.70 1.38
CA SER A 227 -4.45 -17.34 1.69
C SER A 227 -3.48 -18.43 1.26
N PRO A 228 -2.40 -18.11 0.54
CA PRO A 228 -1.43 -19.12 0.14
C PRO A 228 -0.74 -19.74 1.34
N THR A 229 -0.39 -21.04 1.25
CA THR A 229 0.39 -21.74 2.27
C THR A 229 1.90 -21.59 2.09
N ARG A 230 2.32 -21.08 0.92
CA ARG A 230 3.72 -20.83 0.58
C ARG A 230 3.83 -19.45 -0.08
N PRO A 231 4.98 -18.76 0.03
CA PRO A 231 5.16 -17.47 -0.62
C PRO A 231 4.77 -17.49 -2.09
N VAL A 232 3.92 -16.55 -2.51
CA VAL A 232 3.52 -16.35 -3.91
C VAL A 232 4.11 -15.02 -4.36
N THR A 233 5.25 -15.10 -5.06
CA THR A 233 6.00 -13.93 -5.53
C THR A 233 6.16 -13.98 -7.04
N HIS A 234 6.45 -12.83 -7.68
CA HIS A 234 6.67 -12.75 -9.12
C HIS A 234 7.70 -13.76 -9.60
N TRP A 235 8.82 -13.89 -8.91
CA TRP A 235 9.87 -14.87 -9.25
C TRP A 235 9.39 -16.32 -9.18
N ARG A 236 8.63 -16.68 -8.17
CA ARG A 236 8.07 -18.03 -8.04
C ARG A 236 7.08 -18.33 -9.15
N VAL A 237 6.18 -17.39 -9.45
CA VAL A 237 5.19 -17.55 -10.52
C VAL A 237 5.87 -17.66 -11.87
N THR A 238 6.86 -16.81 -12.17
CA THR A 238 7.65 -16.87 -13.41
C THR A 238 8.40 -18.19 -13.52
N LYS A 239 9.05 -18.64 -12.44
CA LYS A 239 9.78 -19.92 -12.42
C LYS A 239 8.86 -21.11 -12.64
N ILE A 240 7.66 -21.11 -12.07
CA ILE A 240 6.66 -22.17 -12.28
C ILE A 240 6.16 -22.15 -13.73
N LYS A 241 5.82 -20.99 -14.28
CA LYS A 241 5.37 -20.85 -15.68
C LYS A 241 6.45 -21.29 -16.65
N SER A 242 7.71 -20.90 -16.43
CA SER A 242 8.84 -21.32 -17.28
C SER A 242 9.07 -22.82 -17.24
N LYS A 243 9.00 -23.45 -16.04
CA LYS A 243 9.10 -24.90 -15.92
C LYS A 243 7.94 -25.63 -16.63
N ASN A 244 6.71 -25.13 -16.51
CA ASN A 244 5.55 -25.71 -17.16
C ASN A 244 5.64 -25.55 -18.69
N PHE A 245 6.12 -24.41 -19.18
CA PHE A 245 6.37 -24.16 -20.59
C PHE A 245 7.43 -25.10 -21.15
N ILE A 246 8.57 -25.25 -20.47
CA ILE A 246 9.64 -26.21 -20.88
C ILE A 246 9.06 -27.63 -20.89
N ARG A 247 8.30 -28.05 -19.86
CA ARG A 247 7.68 -29.38 -19.84
C ARG A 247 6.65 -29.58 -20.95
N SER A 248 5.91 -28.54 -21.37
CA SER A 248 4.99 -28.65 -22.50
C SER A 248 5.73 -28.85 -23.81
N ILE A 249 6.85 -28.16 -24.05
CA ILE A 249 7.70 -28.35 -25.23
C ILE A 249 8.21 -29.80 -25.29
N TRP A 250 8.68 -30.36 -24.17
CA TRP A 250 9.17 -31.74 -24.10
C TRP A 250 8.07 -32.80 -24.26
N ARG A 251 6.82 -32.49 -24.03
CA ARG A 251 5.68 -33.40 -24.25
C ARG A 251 5.17 -33.42 -25.70
N PHE A 252 5.42 -32.37 -26.46
CA PHE A 252 5.01 -32.27 -27.88
C PHE A 252 6.14 -32.48 -28.86
N GLY A 253 7.35 -32.73 -28.38
CA GLY A 253 8.56 -32.98 -29.22
C GLY A 253 9.12 -34.39 -29.07
N ALA A 254 8.37 -35.35 -28.55
CA ALA A 254 8.71 -36.77 -28.49
C ALA A 254 7.65 -37.59 -29.23
#